data_8e94d7babbb312a3be8ee75e2b57d2eb
#
_entry.id   8e94d7babbb312a3be8ee75e2b57d2eb
#
_cell.length_a   1.000
_cell.length_b   1.000
_cell.length_c   1.000
_cell.angle_alpha   90.00
_cell.angle_beta   90.00
_cell.angle_gamma   90.00
#
_symmetry.space_group_name_H-M   'P 1'
#
loop_
_entity.id
_entity.type
_entity.pdbx_description
1 polymer ?
#
loop_
_entity_poly.entity_id
_entity_poly.type
_entity_poly.pdbx_seq_one_letter_code
_entity_poly.pdbx_strand_id
1 'polypeptide(L)'
;MFPGVQGGPLVHIIAAKAVAFGEALRDDFKEYQRQVLANAKALASELQEQGLRLVSGGTDNHLMLVDVWMDGKGTTGKDAEKALEAANITVNKNTIPFDQNKPFVASGLRIGTPAVTTRGMKENEMREIGRLIAEVIHAPESEESARQSTTRRDGPERSFSALCETTEADSRKRWAPDHRVAR
;
A
#
# COMPACT_ATOMS: atom_id res chain seq x y z
N MET A 1 22.09 22.51 18.81
CA MET A 1 21.95 21.06 18.50
C MET A 1 22.29 20.20 19.72
N PHE A 2 23.51 20.23 20.21
CA PHE A 2 23.91 19.60 21.48
C PHE A 2 23.69 20.56 22.65
N PRO A 3 23.13 20.14 23.80
CA PRO A 3 22.61 18.79 24.12
C PRO A 3 21.13 18.57 23.78
N GLY A 4 20.43 19.55 23.21
CA GLY A 4 18.97 19.52 23.06
C GLY A 4 18.45 18.46 22.10
N VAL A 5 19.15 18.26 20.96
CA VAL A 5 18.73 17.32 19.90
C VAL A 5 19.74 16.20 19.67
N GLN A 6 21.00 16.43 19.99
CA GLN A 6 22.08 15.46 19.77
C GLN A 6 22.84 15.19 21.07
N GLY A 7 23.29 13.93 21.22
CA GLY A 7 24.15 13.44 22.27
C GLY A 7 25.32 12.63 21.71
N GLY A 8 25.70 11.57 22.38
CA GLY A 8 26.69 10.62 21.85
C GLY A 8 26.26 10.01 20.54
N PRO A 9 27.18 9.71 19.60
CA PRO A 9 26.82 9.16 18.29
C PRO A 9 26.18 7.77 18.42
N LEU A 10 25.05 7.59 17.75
CA LEU A 10 24.34 6.30 17.67
C LEU A 10 24.96 5.45 16.57
N VAL A 11 26.13 4.82 16.86
CA VAL A 11 26.91 4.10 15.86
C VAL A 11 26.15 2.96 15.17
N HIS A 12 25.24 2.30 15.88
CA HIS A 12 24.36 1.28 15.31
C HIS A 12 23.42 1.83 14.24
N ILE A 13 22.89 3.07 14.43
CA ILE A 13 22.09 3.76 13.41
C ILE A 13 22.95 4.16 12.21
N ILE A 14 24.20 4.60 12.45
CA ILE A 14 25.14 4.93 11.37
C ILE A 14 25.44 3.68 10.54
N ALA A 15 25.71 2.55 11.19
CA ALA A 15 25.93 1.27 10.53
C ALA A 15 24.70 0.81 9.73
N ALA A 16 23.50 0.93 10.30
CA ALA A 16 22.25 0.60 9.61
C ALA A 16 22.04 1.45 8.34
N LYS A 17 22.37 2.75 8.40
CA LYS A 17 22.32 3.62 7.21
C LYS A 17 23.35 3.19 6.15
N ALA A 18 24.54 2.81 6.55
CA ALA A 18 25.57 2.35 5.61
C ALA A 18 25.12 1.08 4.88
N VAL A 19 24.50 0.12 5.58
CA VAL A 19 23.92 -1.08 4.97
C VAL A 19 22.80 -0.71 4.01
N ALA A 20 21.83 0.10 4.44
CA ALA A 20 20.69 0.51 3.62
C ALA A 20 21.13 1.24 2.33
N PHE A 21 22.12 2.12 2.42
CA PHE A 21 22.68 2.81 1.24
C PHE A 21 23.47 1.85 0.34
N GLY A 22 24.19 0.88 0.92
CA GLY A 22 24.88 -0.17 0.16
C GLY A 22 23.88 -1.02 -0.63
N GLU A 23 22.76 -1.41 -0.03
CA GLU A 23 21.66 -2.10 -0.72
C GLU A 23 21.05 -1.24 -1.83
N ALA A 24 20.79 0.06 -1.57
CA ALA A 24 20.20 0.97 -2.54
C ALA A 24 21.11 1.24 -3.78
N LEU A 25 22.41 1.01 -3.69
CA LEU A 25 23.35 1.13 -4.80
C LEU A 25 23.35 -0.08 -5.74
N ARG A 26 22.73 -1.19 -5.34
CA ARG A 26 22.73 -2.44 -6.11
C ARG A 26 21.74 -2.36 -7.30
N ASP A 27 21.99 -3.16 -8.33
CA ASP A 27 21.13 -3.21 -9.52
C ASP A 27 19.78 -3.87 -9.23
N ASP A 28 19.72 -4.85 -8.31
CA ASP A 28 18.47 -5.46 -7.87
C ASP A 28 17.53 -4.45 -7.18
N PHE A 29 18.07 -3.45 -6.48
CA PHE A 29 17.27 -2.36 -5.92
C PHE A 29 16.66 -1.47 -7.00
N LYS A 30 17.38 -1.22 -8.09
CA LYS A 30 16.83 -0.47 -9.25
C LYS A 30 15.67 -1.23 -9.89
N GLU A 31 15.78 -2.55 -10.02
CA GLU A 31 14.70 -3.38 -10.55
C GLU A 31 13.50 -3.39 -9.61
N TYR A 32 13.73 -3.51 -8.31
CA TYR A 32 12.69 -3.37 -7.29
C TYR A 32 11.93 -2.03 -7.42
N GLN A 33 12.64 -0.91 -7.59
CA GLN A 33 12.01 0.40 -7.74
C GLN A 33 11.19 0.52 -9.03
N ARG A 34 11.65 -0.08 -10.14
CA ARG A 34 10.85 -0.15 -11.38
C ARG A 34 9.55 -0.91 -11.16
N GLN A 35 9.60 -2.04 -10.44
CA GLN A 35 8.40 -2.80 -10.11
C GLN A 35 7.47 -2.02 -9.18
N VAL A 36 7.98 -1.28 -8.20
CA VAL A 36 7.17 -0.40 -7.34
C VAL A 36 6.37 0.61 -8.16
N LEU A 37 7.01 1.24 -9.15
CA LEU A 37 6.34 2.21 -10.03
C LEU A 37 5.34 1.54 -10.99
N ALA A 38 5.67 0.38 -11.53
CA ALA A 38 4.75 -0.39 -12.38
C ALA A 38 3.50 -0.80 -11.60
N ASN A 39 3.68 -1.29 -10.39
CA ASN A 39 2.61 -1.63 -9.46
C ASN A 39 1.73 -0.42 -9.12
N ALA A 40 2.35 0.74 -8.85
CA ALA A 40 1.61 1.95 -8.55
C ALA A 40 0.73 2.40 -9.73
N LYS A 41 1.25 2.33 -10.95
CA LYS A 41 0.48 2.65 -12.16
C LYS A 41 -0.67 1.68 -12.39
N ALA A 42 -0.43 0.38 -12.22
CA ALA A 42 -1.47 -0.65 -12.39
C ALA A 42 -2.60 -0.49 -11.36
N LEU A 43 -2.25 -0.24 -10.09
CA LEU A 43 -3.22 0.02 -9.04
C LEU A 43 -4.01 1.31 -9.30
N ALA A 44 -3.33 2.38 -9.71
CA ALA A 44 -3.96 3.66 -10.04
C ALA A 44 -4.97 3.53 -11.18
N SER A 45 -4.61 2.83 -12.26
CA SER A 45 -5.50 2.55 -13.40
C SER A 45 -6.75 1.79 -12.95
N GLU A 46 -6.57 0.71 -12.20
CA GLU A 46 -7.70 -0.11 -11.73
C GLU A 46 -8.66 0.70 -10.83
N LEU A 47 -8.12 1.48 -9.87
CA LEU A 47 -8.97 2.31 -9.01
C LEU A 47 -9.79 3.33 -9.81
N GLN A 48 -9.22 3.90 -10.87
CA GLN A 48 -9.94 4.81 -11.78
C GLN A 48 -10.99 4.07 -12.60
N GLU A 49 -10.69 2.87 -13.10
CA GLU A 49 -11.65 2.01 -13.83
C GLU A 49 -12.83 1.61 -12.94
N GLN A 50 -12.61 1.48 -11.64
CA GLN A 50 -13.63 1.23 -10.63
C GLN A 50 -14.38 2.52 -10.19
N GLY A 51 -14.12 3.66 -10.83
CA GLY A 51 -14.84 4.91 -10.59
C GLY A 51 -14.33 5.76 -9.43
N LEU A 52 -13.19 5.43 -8.84
CA LEU A 52 -12.57 6.23 -7.78
C LEU A 52 -11.71 7.35 -8.38
N ARG A 53 -11.80 8.54 -7.80
CA ARG A 53 -11.04 9.71 -8.24
C ARG A 53 -9.66 9.72 -7.61
N LEU A 54 -8.61 9.71 -8.43
CA LEU A 54 -7.25 9.95 -7.97
C LEU A 54 -6.94 11.46 -7.99
N VAL A 55 -6.37 11.96 -6.90
CA VAL A 55 -5.83 13.32 -6.85
C VAL A 55 -4.72 13.43 -7.90
N SER A 56 -4.69 14.52 -8.65
CA SER A 56 -3.80 14.74 -9.82
C SER A 56 -3.96 13.75 -10.99
N GLY A 57 -5.01 12.93 -11.00
CA GLY A 57 -5.31 12.03 -12.12
C GLY A 57 -4.42 10.80 -12.23
N GLY A 58 -3.61 10.49 -11.22
CA GLY A 58 -2.72 9.33 -11.24
C GLY A 58 -1.53 9.47 -10.30
N THR A 59 -0.44 8.76 -10.60
CA THR A 59 0.80 8.83 -9.82
C THR A 59 2.05 8.60 -10.69
N ASP A 60 3.11 9.34 -10.37
CA ASP A 60 4.46 9.17 -10.93
C ASP A 60 5.44 8.55 -9.94
N ASN A 61 4.98 8.23 -8.73
CA ASN A 61 5.79 7.65 -7.68
C ASN A 61 5.12 6.42 -7.05
N HIS A 62 5.54 6.03 -5.86
CA HIS A 62 5.06 4.86 -5.13
C HIS A 62 3.77 5.10 -4.34
N LEU A 63 3.26 6.34 -4.30
CA LEU A 63 2.09 6.75 -3.52
C LEU A 63 1.01 7.33 -4.42
N MET A 64 -0.24 7.23 -4.00
CA MET A 64 -1.37 7.92 -4.58
C MET A 64 -2.34 8.36 -3.50
N LEU A 65 -3.05 9.46 -3.76
CA LEU A 65 -4.18 9.93 -2.95
C LEU A 65 -5.47 9.62 -3.70
N VAL A 66 -6.35 8.92 -3.04
CA VAL A 66 -7.67 8.54 -3.56
C VAL A 66 -8.72 9.38 -2.84
N ASP A 67 -9.53 10.12 -3.58
CA ASP A 67 -10.68 10.81 -3.04
C ASP A 67 -11.84 9.83 -2.90
N VAL A 68 -12.25 9.59 -1.67
CA VAL A 68 -13.37 8.69 -1.34
C VAL A 68 -14.64 9.46 -0.93
N TRP A 69 -14.52 10.78 -0.73
CA TRP A 69 -15.65 11.65 -0.39
C TRP A 69 -16.50 12.00 -1.59
N MET A 70 -15.89 12.19 -2.74
CA MET A 70 -16.56 12.43 -4.03
C MET A 70 -17.67 13.53 -3.92
N ASP A 71 -17.30 14.68 -3.37
CA ASP A 71 -18.20 15.83 -3.14
C ASP A 71 -19.46 15.49 -2.32
N GLY A 72 -19.33 14.64 -1.31
CA GLY A 72 -20.41 14.25 -0.40
C GLY A 72 -21.25 13.07 -0.88
N LYS A 73 -20.90 12.44 -1.99
CA LYS A 73 -21.61 11.26 -2.54
C LYS A 73 -20.98 9.93 -2.09
N GLY A 74 -19.77 9.99 -1.56
CA GLY A 74 -19.02 8.82 -1.10
C GLY A 74 -18.97 8.72 0.43
N THR A 75 -17.89 8.13 0.94
CA THR A 75 -17.65 7.93 2.36
C THR A 75 -16.54 8.84 2.88
N THR A 76 -16.41 8.99 4.19
CA THR A 76 -15.28 9.76 4.76
C THR A 76 -13.99 8.93 4.71
N GLY A 77 -12.83 9.60 4.67
CA GLY A 77 -11.54 8.91 4.76
C GLY A 77 -11.40 8.06 6.03
N LYS A 78 -11.98 8.53 7.15
CA LYS A 78 -12.00 7.80 8.41
C LYS A 78 -12.82 6.50 8.36
N ASP A 79 -13.98 6.54 7.73
CA ASP A 79 -14.86 5.37 7.65
C ASP A 79 -14.32 4.37 6.60
N ALA A 80 -13.80 4.87 5.47
CA ALA A 80 -13.10 4.04 4.49
C ALA A 80 -11.87 3.36 5.08
N GLU A 81 -11.04 4.05 5.88
CA GLU A 81 -9.88 3.47 6.57
C GLU A 81 -10.32 2.30 7.47
N LYS A 82 -11.38 2.47 8.26
CA LYS A 82 -11.92 1.42 9.14
C LYS A 82 -12.50 0.23 8.37
N ALA A 83 -13.25 0.49 7.30
CA ALA A 83 -13.85 -0.56 6.49
C ALA A 83 -12.77 -1.41 5.81
N LEU A 84 -11.72 -0.77 5.27
CA LEU A 84 -10.58 -1.46 4.67
C LEU A 84 -9.75 -2.22 5.70
N GLU A 85 -9.54 -1.67 6.90
CA GLU A 85 -8.87 -2.38 8.00
C GLU A 85 -9.64 -3.64 8.41
N ALA A 86 -10.97 -3.59 8.47
CA ALA A 86 -11.80 -4.76 8.73
C ALA A 86 -11.68 -5.84 7.62
N ALA A 87 -11.36 -5.44 6.40
CA ALA A 87 -11.03 -6.32 5.27
C ALA A 87 -9.54 -6.72 5.20
N ASN A 88 -8.74 -6.42 6.23
CA ASN A 88 -7.30 -6.64 6.31
C ASN A 88 -6.48 -5.85 5.27
N ILE A 89 -7.01 -4.77 4.75
CA ILE A 89 -6.32 -3.85 3.84
C ILE A 89 -5.91 -2.60 4.62
N THR A 90 -4.64 -2.49 4.99
CA THR A 90 -4.13 -1.36 5.77
C THR A 90 -3.83 -0.17 4.86
N VAL A 91 -4.54 0.93 5.09
CA VAL A 91 -4.34 2.23 4.43
C VAL A 91 -4.33 3.34 5.47
N ASN A 92 -4.05 4.58 5.05
CA ASN A 92 -4.17 5.73 5.92
C ASN A 92 -5.17 6.73 5.35
N LYS A 93 -6.11 7.22 6.19
CA LYS A 93 -6.87 8.41 5.84
C LYS A 93 -5.93 9.59 5.62
N ASN A 94 -6.25 10.43 4.65
CA ASN A 94 -5.43 11.60 4.31
C ASN A 94 -6.32 12.73 3.79
N THR A 95 -5.99 13.96 4.17
CA THR A 95 -6.62 15.11 3.55
C THR A 95 -6.24 15.20 2.08
N ILE A 96 -7.17 15.69 1.27
CA ILE A 96 -6.95 15.99 -0.14
C ILE A 96 -6.89 17.51 -0.36
N PRO A 97 -6.37 18.00 -1.49
CA PRO A 97 -6.44 19.42 -1.82
C PRO A 97 -7.87 19.96 -1.77
N PHE A 98 -8.06 21.11 -1.11
CA PHE A 98 -9.37 21.73 -0.87
C PHE A 98 -10.36 20.86 -0.11
N ASP A 99 -9.87 20.06 0.82
CA ASP A 99 -10.67 19.13 1.61
C ASP A 99 -11.83 19.81 2.34
N GLN A 100 -13.03 19.32 2.14
CA GLN A 100 -14.25 19.81 2.80
C GLN A 100 -14.39 19.29 4.24
N ASN A 101 -13.70 18.22 4.58
CA ASN A 101 -13.72 17.61 5.91
C ASN A 101 -12.53 18.06 6.76
N LYS A 102 -12.72 18.03 8.09
CA LYS A 102 -11.65 18.32 9.04
C LYS A 102 -10.55 17.26 8.95
N PRO A 103 -9.26 17.58 9.25
CA PRO A 103 -8.14 16.65 9.13
C PRO A 103 -8.31 15.30 9.86
N PHE A 104 -9.04 15.26 10.97
CA PHE A 104 -9.31 14.02 11.72
C PHE A 104 -10.33 13.09 11.04
N VAL A 105 -11.12 13.61 10.12
CA VAL A 105 -12.11 12.88 9.31
C VAL A 105 -11.50 12.56 7.94
N ALA A 106 -10.99 13.59 7.26
CA ALA A 106 -10.40 13.58 5.94
C ALA A 106 -11.37 13.09 4.83
N SER A 107 -11.05 13.41 3.60
CA SER A 107 -11.86 13.04 2.42
C SER A 107 -11.17 12.01 1.54
N GLY A 108 -9.94 11.64 1.84
CA GLY A 108 -9.16 10.75 1.01
C GLY A 108 -8.42 9.66 1.79
N LEU A 109 -7.83 8.78 1.00
CA LEU A 109 -6.93 7.71 1.44
C LEU A 109 -5.58 7.86 0.77
N ARG A 110 -4.51 7.56 1.50
CA ARG A 110 -3.15 7.43 0.97
C ARG A 110 -2.81 5.95 0.83
N ILE A 111 -2.51 5.55 -0.39
CA ILE A 111 -2.19 4.17 -0.74
C ILE A 111 -0.79 4.14 -1.37
N GLY A 112 -0.01 3.11 -1.06
CA GLY A 112 1.33 2.92 -1.59
C GLY A 112 1.65 1.47 -1.88
N THR A 113 2.61 1.24 -2.79
CA THR A 113 2.93 -0.10 -3.32
C THR A 113 4.24 -0.73 -2.84
N PRO A 114 5.16 -0.08 -2.10
CA PRO A 114 6.42 -0.71 -1.71
C PRO A 114 6.25 -1.98 -0.89
N ALA A 115 5.34 -2.00 0.10
CA ALA A 115 5.15 -3.14 0.98
C ALA A 115 4.68 -4.40 0.23
N VAL A 116 3.70 -4.25 -0.66
CA VAL A 116 3.18 -5.35 -1.49
C VAL A 116 4.19 -5.78 -2.56
N THR A 117 4.97 -4.85 -3.11
CA THR A 117 6.08 -5.19 -4.04
C THR A 117 7.16 -5.99 -3.34
N THR A 118 7.53 -5.64 -2.11
CA THR A 118 8.49 -6.40 -1.29
C THR A 118 8.01 -7.84 -1.05
N ARG A 119 6.71 -8.06 -0.95
CA ARG A 119 6.08 -9.39 -0.84
C ARG A 119 6.04 -10.16 -2.16
N GLY A 120 6.51 -9.57 -3.25
CA GLY A 120 6.59 -10.22 -4.57
C GLY A 120 5.37 -10.01 -5.47
N MET A 121 4.40 -9.19 -5.05
CA MET A 121 3.23 -8.84 -5.85
C MET A 121 3.60 -7.99 -7.05
N LYS A 122 2.91 -8.20 -8.16
CA LYS A 122 3.09 -7.50 -9.43
C LYS A 122 1.76 -6.88 -9.90
N GLU A 123 1.72 -6.43 -11.16
CA GLU A 123 0.62 -5.65 -11.71
C GLU A 123 -0.73 -6.39 -11.68
N ASN A 124 -0.75 -7.72 -11.79
CA ASN A 124 -1.99 -8.49 -11.75
C ASN A 124 -2.60 -8.48 -10.34
N GLU A 125 -1.77 -8.68 -9.32
CA GLU A 125 -2.19 -8.58 -7.92
C GLU A 125 -2.63 -7.15 -7.58
N MET A 126 -2.01 -6.13 -8.19
CA MET A 126 -2.41 -4.73 -8.01
C MET A 126 -3.82 -4.46 -8.55
N ARG A 127 -4.17 -5.04 -9.68
CA ARG A 127 -5.55 -4.94 -10.22
C ARG A 127 -6.56 -5.61 -9.30
N GLU A 128 -6.23 -6.78 -8.79
CA GLU A 128 -7.09 -7.50 -7.85
C GLU A 128 -7.28 -6.71 -6.54
N ILE A 129 -6.20 -6.15 -5.98
CA ILE A 129 -6.24 -5.27 -4.81
C ILE A 129 -7.09 -4.03 -5.10
N GLY A 130 -6.96 -3.42 -6.28
CA GLY A 130 -7.76 -2.27 -6.68
C GLY A 130 -9.26 -2.55 -6.68
N ARG A 131 -9.66 -3.71 -7.18
CA ARG A 131 -11.07 -4.17 -7.15
C ARG A 131 -11.57 -4.38 -5.73
N LEU A 132 -10.80 -5.06 -4.89
CA LEU A 132 -11.16 -5.29 -3.49
C LEU A 132 -11.30 -3.98 -2.71
N ILE A 133 -10.40 -3.02 -2.93
CA ILE A 133 -10.50 -1.67 -2.33
C ILE A 133 -11.79 -0.97 -2.78
N ALA A 134 -12.08 -1.00 -4.07
CA ALA A 134 -13.27 -0.35 -4.61
C ALA A 134 -14.57 -1.01 -4.09
N GLU A 135 -14.61 -2.34 -4.02
CA GLU A 135 -15.75 -3.08 -3.48
C GLU A 135 -16.05 -2.67 -2.03
N VAL A 136 -15.03 -2.58 -1.19
CA VAL A 136 -15.20 -2.15 0.21
C VAL A 136 -15.64 -0.70 0.31
N ILE A 137 -15.10 0.20 -0.53
CA ILE A 137 -15.43 1.63 -0.51
C ILE A 137 -16.87 1.87 -1.00
N HIS A 138 -17.34 1.14 -1.99
CA HIS A 138 -18.68 1.30 -2.54
C HIS A 138 -19.77 0.63 -1.68
N ALA A 139 -19.43 -0.28 -0.78
CA ALA A 139 -20.36 -0.96 0.13
C ALA A 139 -19.96 -0.84 1.62
N PRO A 140 -19.81 0.39 2.17
CA PRO A 140 -19.23 0.59 3.50
C PRO A 140 -20.11 0.12 4.66
N GLU A 141 -21.39 -0.14 4.45
CA GLU A 141 -22.37 -0.41 5.53
C GLU A 141 -22.59 -1.89 5.86
N SER A 142 -22.01 -2.82 5.12
CA SER A 142 -22.14 -4.23 5.46
C SER A 142 -20.87 -4.73 6.16
N GLU A 143 -20.86 -4.76 7.50
CA GLU A 143 -19.90 -5.58 8.27
C GLU A 143 -19.85 -7.04 7.74
N GLU A 144 -20.92 -7.47 7.12
CA GLU A 144 -21.10 -8.75 6.46
C GLU A 144 -20.34 -8.83 5.13
N SER A 145 -20.28 -7.77 4.33
CA SER A 145 -19.47 -7.71 3.09
C SER A 145 -17.98 -7.68 3.38
N ALA A 146 -17.55 -6.95 4.42
CA ALA A 146 -16.15 -6.96 4.85
C ALA A 146 -15.70 -8.34 5.35
N ARG A 147 -16.60 -9.10 6.00
CA ARG A 147 -16.36 -10.48 6.43
C ARG A 147 -16.51 -11.48 5.29
N GLN A 148 -17.36 -11.23 4.30
CA GLN A 148 -17.57 -12.12 3.15
C GLN A 148 -16.43 -12.03 2.15
N SER A 149 -15.79 -10.86 1.95
CA SER A 149 -14.55 -10.75 1.17
C SER A 149 -13.39 -11.53 1.82
N THR A 150 -13.47 -11.75 3.14
CA THR A 150 -12.52 -12.59 3.90
C THR A 150 -12.94 -14.07 3.96
N THR A 151 -14.20 -14.42 3.65
CA THR A 151 -14.77 -15.75 3.96
C THR A 151 -15.58 -16.39 2.83
N ARG A 152 -15.53 -15.90 1.59
CA ARG A 152 -16.08 -16.68 0.47
C ARG A 152 -15.26 -17.95 0.26
N ARG A 153 -15.60 -18.96 1.08
CA ARG A 153 -15.29 -20.36 0.85
C ARG A 153 -16.29 -20.84 -0.19
N ASP A 154 -15.86 -20.97 -1.42
CA ASP A 154 -16.33 -21.86 -2.48
C ASP A 154 -16.12 -21.23 -3.85
N GLY A 155 -14.84 -21.20 -4.26
CA GLY A 155 -14.38 -20.75 -5.57
C GLY A 155 -12.94 -20.21 -5.49
N PRO A 156 -12.20 -20.07 -6.59
CA PRO A 156 -10.82 -19.56 -6.57
C PRO A 156 -10.75 -18.05 -6.40
N GLU A 157 -11.67 -17.45 -5.66
CA GLU A 157 -11.66 -16.02 -5.35
C GLU A 157 -10.72 -15.76 -4.18
N ARG A 158 -9.60 -15.16 -4.48
CA ARG A 158 -8.49 -14.88 -3.58
C ARG A 158 -8.85 -13.69 -2.69
N SER A 159 -9.03 -13.91 -1.38
CA SER A 159 -9.02 -12.81 -0.41
C SER A 159 -7.63 -12.16 -0.37
N PHE A 160 -7.54 -10.89 0.06
CA PHE A 160 -6.25 -10.21 0.23
C PHE A 160 -5.28 -11.03 1.10
N SER A 161 -5.77 -11.71 2.14
CA SER A 161 -4.97 -12.61 2.97
C SER A 161 -4.41 -13.79 2.17
N ALA A 162 -5.21 -14.43 1.30
CA ALA A 162 -4.75 -15.53 0.45
C ALA A 162 -3.74 -15.06 -0.60
N LEU A 163 -3.90 -13.84 -1.14
CA LEU A 163 -2.91 -13.22 -2.01
C LEU A 163 -1.58 -13.01 -1.29
N CYS A 164 -1.60 -12.55 -0.04
CA CYS A 164 -0.40 -12.37 0.77
C CYS A 164 0.31 -13.70 1.04
N GLU A 165 -0.41 -14.75 1.40
CA GLU A 165 0.17 -16.07 1.72
C GLU A 165 0.83 -16.73 0.50
N THR A 166 0.23 -16.66 -0.67
CA THR A 166 0.79 -17.26 -1.90
C THR A 166 2.04 -16.54 -2.38
N THR A 167 2.11 -15.22 -2.23
CA THR A 167 3.27 -14.42 -2.67
C THR A 167 4.41 -14.45 -1.66
N GLU A 168 4.15 -14.57 -0.36
CA GLU A 168 5.23 -14.70 0.65
C GLU A 168 6.04 -16.00 0.52
N ALA A 169 5.41 -17.08 0.12
CA ALA A 169 6.11 -18.36 -0.11
C ALA A 169 7.14 -18.27 -1.26
N ASP A 170 6.88 -17.45 -2.27
CA ASP A 170 7.76 -17.25 -3.41
C ASP A 170 8.82 -16.17 -3.16
N SER A 171 8.50 -15.14 -2.37
CA SER A 171 9.44 -14.06 -2.03
C SER A 171 10.56 -14.51 -1.09
N ARG A 172 10.30 -15.42 -0.15
CA ARG A 172 11.33 -15.99 0.74
C ARG A 172 12.45 -16.71 0.00
N LYS A 173 12.18 -17.22 -1.20
CA LYS A 173 13.20 -17.85 -2.06
C LYS A 173 14.11 -16.84 -2.75
N ARG A 174 13.65 -15.61 -2.98
CA ARG A 174 14.40 -14.55 -3.68
C ARG A 174 15.32 -13.74 -2.76
N TRP A 175 14.99 -13.62 -1.48
CA TRP A 175 15.72 -12.79 -0.51
C TRP A 175 16.56 -13.61 0.47
N ALA A 176 16.86 -14.87 0.16
CA ALA A 176 17.87 -15.61 0.91
C ALA A 176 19.22 -14.88 0.76
N PRO A 177 19.86 -14.42 1.86
CA PRO A 177 21.14 -13.76 1.76
C PRO A 177 22.15 -14.73 1.16
N ASP A 178 22.84 -14.30 0.10
CA ASP A 178 23.96 -15.04 -0.45
C ASP A 178 25.09 -15.00 0.58
N HIS A 179 25.21 -16.07 1.37
CA HIS A 179 26.26 -16.23 2.41
C HIS A 179 27.67 -16.25 1.85
N ARG A 180 27.90 -15.96 0.55
CA ARG A 180 29.21 -15.93 -0.09
C ARG A 180 29.93 -14.59 0.00
N VAL A 181 29.37 -13.57 0.62
CA VAL A 181 30.00 -12.23 0.73
C VAL A 181 30.66 -12.00 2.11
N ALA A 182 30.74 -13.01 2.94
CA ALA A 182 31.45 -12.94 4.24
C ALA A 182 32.74 -13.76 4.20
N ARG A 183 33.70 -13.40 3.32
CA ARG A 183 35.12 -13.74 3.47
C ARG A 183 36.00 -12.60 2.96
#